data_853c3b0f73cf6a78962af2e8eabf5773
#
_entry.id   853c3b0f73cf6a78962af2e8eabf5773
#
_cell.length_a   1.000
_cell.length_b   1.000
_cell.length_c   1.000
_cell.angle_alpha   90.00
_cell.angle_beta   90.00
_cell.angle_gamma   90.00
#
_symmetry.space_group_name_H-M   'P 1'
#
loop_
_entity.id
_entity.type
_entity.pdbx_description
1 polymer ?
#
loop_
_entity_poly.entity_id
_entity_poly.type
_entity_poly.pdbx_seq_one_letter_code
_entity_poly.pdbx_strand_id
1 'polypeptide(L)'
;ITTRLVGSEMCIRDRIKVIAPIMEAQLVETAILNIINHQSLIATKTSRVCFAARGDGIMEFGLRRAQGPDAGTLGARAAMIGGCVGTSNVLAGQLFDVPVKGTHAHSWIMSFPDEYTAFKTYADMYPSACILLVDTYDTLKSGVPNAIRVFTEMREAGIPLTFYGIRLDSGDLAYLSKKARKMLDEAGFPDAVISASNDLDEYLIDSLKVQGCKITSWGVGTHLITSKDWPSFGGVYKLAAIQDCLLYTSDAADEL
;
A
#
# COMPACT_ATOMS: atom_id res chain seq x y z
N ILE A 1 -22.47 23.79 22.82
CA ILE A 1 -22.25 24.20 21.42
C ILE A 1 -22.03 22.96 20.61
N THR A 2 -22.74 22.85 19.50
CA THR A 2 -22.61 21.74 18.59
C THR A 2 -21.96 22.25 17.33
N THR A 3 -20.80 21.71 16.98
CA THR A 3 -20.14 21.96 15.70
C THR A 3 -20.25 20.72 14.83
N ARG A 4 -20.37 20.89 13.53
CA ARG A 4 -20.49 19.80 12.56
C ARG A 4 -19.31 19.82 11.60
N LEU A 5 -18.76 18.67 11.32
CA LEU A 5 -17.84 18.48 10.20
C LEU A 5 -18.67 18.24 8.94
N VAL A 6 -18.59 19.10 7.95
CA VAL A 6 -19.37 19.03 6.72
C VAL A 6 -18.44 18.66 5.56
N GLY A 7 -18.76 17.63 4.81
CA GLY A 7 -18.04 17.27 3.59
C GLY A 7 -18.49 18.10 2.40
N SER A 8 -17.60 18.31 1.44
CA SER A 8 -17.68 19.21 0.29
C SER A 8 -18.56 18.75 -0.87
N GLU A 9 -19.69 18.09 -0.67
CA GLU A 9 -20.56 17.67 -1.78
C GLU A 9 -21.99 18.16 -1.62
N MET A 10 -22.68 18.35 -2.76
CA MET A 10 -24.05 18.87 -2.90
C MET A 10 -25.12 18.20 -2.00
N CYS A 11 -24.77 17.15 -1.29
CA CYS A 11 -25.56 16.58 -0.20
C CYS A 11 -24.80 16.75 1.10
N ILE A 12 -25.00 17.84 1.79
CA ILE A 12 -24.43 18.15 3.11
C ILE A 12 -24.82 17.02 4.06
N ARG A 13 -23.88 16.09 4.30
CA ARG A 13 -24.03 15.04 5.32
C ARG A 13 -22.95 15.24 6.36
N ASP A 14 -23.39 15.60 7.57
CA ASP A 14 -22.51 15.67 8.72
C ASP A 14 -21.83 14.32 8.95
N ARG A 15 -20.50 14.33 9.01
CA ARG A 15 -19.69 13.14 9.27
C ARG A 15 -19.38 13.00 10.75
N ILE A 16 -19.07 14.12 11.40
CA ILE A 16 -18.69 14.18 12.80
C ILE A 16 -19.42 15.35 13.46
N LYS A 17 -19.94 15.13 14.67
CA LYS A 17 -20.53 16.13 15.52
C LYS A 17 -19.66 16.32 16.76
N VAL A 18 -19.20 17.53 17.01
CA VAL A 18 -18.47 17.90 18.23
C VAL A 18 -19.39 18.71 19.13
N ILE A 19 -19.52 18.32 20.40
CA ILE A 19 -20.29 19.00 21.43
C ILE A 19 -19.33 19.38 22.55
N ALA A 20 -19.06 20.67 22.71
CA ALA A 20 -18.12 21.18 23.71
C ALA A 20 -18.40 22.67 24.00
N PRO A 21 -17.82 23.25 25.06
CA PRO A 21 -17.74 24.71 25.22
C PRO A 21 -17.10 25.37 24.00
N ILE A 22 -17.50 26.60 23.66
CA ILE A 22 -17.10 27.21 22.39
C ILE A 22 -15.58 27.28 22.19
N MET A 23 -14.86 27.63 23.24
CA MET A 23 -13.39 27.76 23.18
C MET A 23 -12.73 26.42 22.87
N GLU A 24 -13.15 25.35 23.55
CA GLU A 24 -12.63 24.00 23.34
C GLU A 24 -13.00 23.47 21.92
N ALA A 25 -14.25 23.71 21.52
CA ALA A 25 -14.72 23.32 20.18
C ALA A 25 -13.91 24.01 19.07
N GLN A 26 -13.51 25.26 19.24
CA GLN A 26 -12.68 26.00 18.27
C GLN A 26 -11.22 25.50 18.26
N LEU A 27 -10.64 25.18 19.42
CA LEU A 27 -9.25 24.73 19.52
C LEU A 27 -9.00 23.41 18.79
N VAL A 28 -9.97 22.50 18.74
CA VAL A 28 -9.81 21.18 18.13
C VAL A 28 -10.03 21.16 16.62
N GLU A 29 -10.54 22.24 16.03
CA GLU A 29 -10.90 22.31 14.60
C GLU A 29 -9.77 21.86 13.68
N THR A 30 -8.64 22.54 13.73
CA THR A 30 -7.51 22.29 12.84
C THR A 30 -6.96 20.87 13.00
N ALA A 31 -6.85 20.38 14.24
CA ALA A 31 -6.35 19.05 14.52
C ALA A 31 -7.29 17.96 13.95
N ILE A 32 -8.59 18.10 14.15
CA ILE A 32 -9.60 17.16 13.62
C ILE A 32 -9.57 17.18 12.09
N LEU A 33 -9.60 18.35 11.47
CA LEU A 33 -9.57 18.46 10.01
C LEU A 33 -8.31 17.85 9.43
N ASN A 34 -7.14 18.15 9.98
CA ASN A 34 -5.87 17.62 9.50
C ASN A 34 -5.84 16.08 9.54
N ILE A 35 -6.20 15.50 10.68
CA ILE A 35 -6.17 14.04 10.88
C ILE A 35 -7.19 13.34 9.97
N ILE A 36 -8.43 13.83 9.95
CA ILE A 36 -9.51 13.21 9.18
C ILE A 36 -9.26 13.34 7.69
N ASN A 37 -8.89 14.53 7.21
CA ASN A 37 -8.65 14.77 5.79
C ASN A 37 -7.53 13.88 5.27
N HIS A 38 -6.37 13.87 5.92
CA HIS A 38 -5.22 13.07 5.50
C HIS A 38 -5.56 11.57 5.45
N GLN A 39 -6.09 11.02 6.54
CA GLN A 39 -6.36 9.59 6.58
C GLN A 39 -7.50 9.17 5.64
N SER A 40 -8.51 10.03 5.44
CA SER A 40 -9.59 9.76 4.47
C SER A 40 -9.07 9.72 3.03
N LEU A 41 -8.16 10.62 2.66
CA LEU A 41 -7.51 10.62 1.35
C LEU A 41 -6.76 9.32 1.09
N ILE A 42 -5.90 8.92 2.03
CA ILE A 42 -5.10 7.70 1.90
C ILE A 42 -5.99 6.45 1.85
N ALA A 43 -6.99 6.34 2.73
CA ALA A 43 -7.92 5.22 2.73
C ALA A 43 -8.71 5.15 1.41
N THR A 44 -9.17 6.29 0.88
CA THR A 44 -9.89 6.36 -0.39
C THR A 44 -9.00 5.94 -1.56
N LYS A 45 -7.78 6.48 -1.65
CA LYS A 45 -6.82 6.09 -2.70
C LYS A 45 -6.51 4.61 -2.63
N THR A 46 -6.29 4.09 -1.43
CA THR A 46 -6.05 2.66 -1.21
C THR A 46 -7.23 1.81 -1.66
N SER A 47 -8.45 2.18 -1.30
CA SER A 47 -9.65 1.45 -1.72
C SER A 47 -9.78 1.36 -3.25
N ARG A 48 -9.43 2.43 -3.98
CA ARG A 48 -9.39 2.43 -5.45
C ARG A 48 -8.34 1.46 -6.00
N VAL A 49 -7.15 1.46 -5.41
CA VAL A 49 -6.07 0.53 -5.77
C VAL A 49 -6.50 -0.92 -5.52
N CYS A 50 -7.09 -1.20 -4.36
CA CYS A 50 -7.60 -2.54 -4.02
C CYS A 50 -8.71 -3.00 -4.98
N PHE A 51 -9.60 -2.09 -5.37
CA PHE A 51 -10.64 -2.38 -6.36
C PHE A 51 -10.05 -2.76 -7.73
N ALA A 52 -9.06 -2.00 -8.20
CA ALA A 52 -8.36 -2.29 -9.47
C ALA A 52 -7.60 -3.62 -9.44
N ALA A 53 -7.11 -4.04 -8.27
CA ALA A 53 -6.39 -5.30 -8.08
C ALA A 53 -7.29 -6.54 -8.14
N ARG A 54 -8.63 -6.38 -8.12
CA ARG A 54 -9.61 -7.47 -8.32
C ARG A 54 -9.42 -8.65 -7.37
N GLY A 55 -9.12 -8.37 -6.09
CA GLY A 55 -8.95 -9.38 -5.05
C GLY A 55 -7.51 -9.79 -4.76
N ASP A 56 -6.53 -9.31 -5.51
CA ASP A 56 -5.12 -9.52 -5.16
C ASP A 56 -4.71 -8.71 -3.92
N GLY A 57 -3.66 -9.17 -3.22
CA GLY A 57 -3.13 -8.48 -2.04
C GLY A 57 -2.38 -7.20 -2.40
N ILE A 58 -2.75 -6.10 -1.74
CA ILE A 58 -2.04 -4.82 -1.82
C ILE A 58 -1.22 -4.61 -0.56
N MET A 59 0.06 -4.30 -0.72
CA MET A 59 0.99 -3.94 0.36
C MET A 59 1.34 -2.45 0.26
N GLU A 60 1.29 -1.76 1.39
CA GLU A 60 1.68 -0.35 1.50
C GLU A 60 3.22 -0.24 1.63
N PHE A 61 3.88 0.40 0.66
CA PHE A 61 5.34 0.58 0.60
C PHE A 61 5.76 2.05 0.47
N GLY A 62 4.94 2.97 0.95
CA GLY A 62 5.11 4.40 0.70
C GLY A 62 5.86 5.20 1.77
N LEU A 63 6.26 4.62 2.91
CA LEU A 63 6.86 5.33 4.04
C LEU A 63 7.91 6.38 3.62
N ARG A 64 8.86 6.01 2.77
CA ARG A 64 9.95 6.90 2.30
C ARG A 64 9.49 8.07 1.42
N ARG A 65 8.24 8.08 0.99
CA ARG A 65 7.64 9.09 0.09
C ARG A 65 6.55 9.91 0.76
N ALA A 66 6.18 9.59 1.99
CA ALA A 66 5.18 10.33 2.76
C ALA A 66 5.67 11.75 3.11
N GLN A 67 4.72 12.65 3.34
CA GLN A 67 5.00 14.03 3.73
C GLN A 67 5.29 14.12 5.25
N GLY A 68 6.36 13.50 5.66
CA GLY A 68 6.82 13.43 7.04
C GLY A 68 6.55 12.07 7.71
N PRO A 69 7.25 11.78 8.82
CA PRO A 69 7.19 10.47 9.47
C PRO A 69 5.80 10.14 10.03
N ASP A 70 5.11 11.13 10.59
CA ASP A 70 3.75 10.93 11.10
C ASP A 70 2.76 10.66 9.97
N ALA A 71 2.88 11.36 8.84
CA ALA A 71 2.08 11.08 7.64
C ALA A 71 2.32 9.67 7.12
N GLY A 72 3.56 9.16 7.17
CA GLY A 72 3.87 7.77 6.82
C GLY A 72 3.24 6.76 7.76
N THR A 73 3.27 7.03 9.06
CA THR A 73 2.73 6.12 10.08
C THR A 73 1.21 6.10 10.10
N LEU A 74 0.57 7.26 10.10
CA LEU A 74 -0.89 7.39 10.04
C LEU A 74 -1.43 6.98 8.66
N GLY A 75 -0.67 7.23 7.60
CA GLY A 75 -1.00 6.79 6.25
C GLY A 75 -0.99 5.27 6.11
N ALA A 76 -0.02 4.58 6.71
CA ALA A 76 0.00 3.12 6.74
C ALA A 76 -1.26 2.55 7.44
N ARG A 77 -1.67 3.13 8.58
CA ARG A 77 -2.93 2.77 9.26
C ARG A 77 -4.14 3.00 8.35
N ALA A 78 -4.20 4.16 7.69
CA ALA A 78 -5.29 4.49 6.78
C ALA A 78 -5.33 3.55 5.57
N ALA A 79 -4.18 3.12 5.06
CA ALA A 79 -4.08 2.13 3.99
C ALA A 79 -4.65 0.76 4.41
N MET A 80 -4.45 0.34 5.64
CA MET A 80 -5.08 -0.89 6.16
C MET A 80 -6.61 -0.76 6.20
N ILE A 81 -7.14 0.39 6.62
CA ILE A 81 -8.59 0.67 6.57
C ILE A 81 -9.10 0.65 5.13
N GLY A 82 -8.30 1.11 4.16
CA GLY A 82 -8.61 1.11 2.74
C GLY A 82 -8.54 -0.27 2.06
N GLY A 83 -8.02 -1.30 2.74
CA GLY A 83 -7.98 -2.67 2.26
C GLY A 83 -6.60 -3.26 1.98
N CYS A 84 -5.49 -2.59 2.35
CA CYS A 84 -4.16 -3.20 2.29
C CYS A 84 -4.05 -4.40 3.23
N VAL A 85 -3.24 -5.38 2.84
CA VAL A 85 -2.99 -6.60 3.62
C VAL A 85 -1.72 -6.52 4.47
N GLY A 86 -1.01 -5.42 4.43
CA GLY A 86 0.20 -5.17 5.22
C GLY A 86 0.93 -3.90 4.80
N THR A 87 1.87 -3.49 5.62
CA THR A 87 2.75 -2.34 5.40
C THR A 87 4.20 -2.68 5.65
N SER A 88 5.12 -1.97 5.00
CA SER A 88 6.55 -2.04 5.34
C SER A 88 6.95 -1.16 6.54
N ASN A 89 6.02 -0.39 7.10
CA ASN A 89 6.25 0.50 8.23
C ASN A 89 6.19 -0.28 9.55
N VAL A 90 7.35 -0.62 10.09
CA VAL A 90 7.49 -1.38 11.35
C VAL A 90 6.88 -0.62 12.53
N LEU A 91 7.03 0.71 12.57
CA LEU A 91 6.45 1.53 13.63
C LEU A 91 4.91 1.51 13.59
N ALA A 92 4.32 1.55 12.39
CA ALA A 92 2.87 1.39 12.24
C ALA A 92 2.41 0.01 12.71
N GLY A 93 3.19 -1.04 12.42
CA GLY A 93 2.95 -2.39 12.94
C GLY A 93 2.91 -2.42 14.46
N GLN A 94 3.88 -1.77 15.09
CA GLN A 94 3.98 -1.72 16.56
C GLN A 94 2.85 -0.90 17.22
N LEU A 95 2.49 0.24 16.62
CA LEU A 95 1.51 1.16 17.21
C LEU A 95 0.06 0.73 16.98
N PHE A 96 -0.24 0.09 15.86
CA PHE A 96 -1.61 -0.19 15.42
C PHE A 96 -1.91 -1.68 15.26
N ASP A 97 -0.98 -2.54 15.63
CA ASP A 97 -1.10 -4.00 15.50
C ASP A 97 -1.50 -4.44 14.07
N VAL A 98 -0.86 -3.82 13.07
CA VAL A 98 -1.10 -4.13 11.66
C VAL A 98 0.01 -5.02 11.10
N PRO A 99 -0.29 -5.91 10.12
CA PRO A 99 0.71 -6.83 9.58
C PRO A 99 1.87 -6.10 8.92
N VAL A 100 3.09 -6.41 9.37
CA VAL A 100 4.32 -5.91 8.75
C VAL A 100 4.78 -6.90 7.70
N LYS A 101 4.97 -6.42 6.48
CA LYS A 101 5.41 -7.22 5.33
C LYS A 101 6.44 -6.44 4.51
N GLY A 102 7.34 -7.17 3.89
CA GLY A 102 8.37 -6.58 3.04
C GLY A 102 9.20 -7.64 2.35
N THR A 103 10.14 -7.19 1.53
CA THR A 103 11.12 -8.03 0.86
C THR A 103 12.48 -7.32 0.92
N HIS A 104 13.53 -7.99 0.48
CA HIS A 104 14.84 -7.34 0.32
C HIS A 104 14.85 -6.34 -0.84
N ALA A 105 15.86 -5.48 -0.87
CA ALA A 105 16.08 -4.48 -1.92
C ALA A 105 17.17 -4.91 -2.91
N HIS A 106 17.30 -4.22 -4.05
CA HIS A 106 18.39 -4.44 -5.01
C HIS A 106 19.79 -4.32 -4.35
N SER A 107 19.94 -3.38 -3.42
CA SER A 107 21.20 -3.20 -2.67
C SER A 107 21.60 -4.43 -1.86
N TRP A 108 20.65 -5.22 -1.37
CA TRP A 108 20.93 -6.49 -0.73
C TRP A 108 21.61 -7.45 -1.71
N ILE A 109 21.05 -7.63 -2.91
CA ILE A 109 21.60 -8.51 -3.93
C ILE A 109 23.00 -8.06 -4.35
N MET A 110 23.15 -6.75 -4.58
CA MET A 110 24.42 -6.14 -5.00
C MET A 110 25.52 -6.21 -3.93
N SER A 111 25.19 -6.50 -2.67
CA SER A 111 26.17 -6.66 -1.58
C SER A 111 26.81 -8.05 -1.53
N PHE A 112 26.35 -8.98 -2.36
CA PHE A 112 26.89 -10.34 -2.46
C PHE A 112 27.72 -10.53 -3.74
N PRO A 113 28.60 -11.54 -3.79
CA PRO A 113 29.41 -11.83 -4.97
C PRO A 113 28.59 -12.15 -6.22
N ASP A 114 27.43 -12.76 -6.05
CA ASP A 114 26.49 -13.12 -7.10
C ASP A 114 25.04 -13.18 -6.58
N GLU A 115 24.09 -13.16 -7.50
CA GLU A 115 22.66 -13.12 -7.23
C GLU A 115 22.15 -14.39 -6.54
N TYR A 116 22.68 -15.56 -6.94
CA TYR A 116 22.30 -16.82 -6.32
C TYR A 116 22.68 -16.87 -4.83
N THR A 117 23.90 -16.44 -4.50
CA THR A 117 24.37 -16.38 -3.10
C THR A 117 23.48 -15.45 -2.25
N ALA A 118 23.08 -14.29 -2.80
CA ALA A 118 22.15 -13.39 -2.14
C ALA A 118 20.78 -14.04 -1.88
N PHE A 119 20.22 -14.73 -2.88
CA PHE A 119 18.93 -15.40 -2.79
C PHE A 119 18.97 -16.57 -1.80
N LYS A 120 20.01 -17.37 -1.85
CA LYS A 120 20.20 -18.50 -0.94
C LYS A 120 20.30 -18.02 0.51
N THR A 121 21.12 -17.00 0.77
CA THR A 121 21.26 -16.43 2.11
C THR A 121 19.91 -15.88 2.62
N TYR A 122 19.13 -15.20 1.77
CA TYR A 122 17.81 -14.71 2.15
C TYR A 122 16.83 -15.85 2.46
N ALA A 123 16.83 -16.91 1.64
CA ALA A 123 16.00 -18.08 1.85
C ALA A 123 16.33 -18.83 3.14
N ASP A 124 17.61 -18.91 3.50
CA ASP A 124 18.05 -19.54 4.77
C ASP A 124 17.61 -18.73 6.00
N MET A 125 17.55 -17.38 5.87
CA MET A 125 17.08 -16.50 6.95
C MET A 125 15.55 -16.45 7.09
N TYR A 126 14.82 -16.51 5.97
CA TYR A 126 13.37 -16.34 5.89
C TYR A 126 12.67 -17.46 5.09
N PRO A 127 12.82 -18.73 5.50
CA PRO A 127 12.32 -19.86 4.70
C PRO A 127 10.79 -19.88 4.56
N SER A 128 10.06 -19.35 5.53
CA SER A 128 8.58 -19.31 5.51
C SER A 128 7.98 -18.11 4.77
N ALA A 129 8.82 -17.14 4.34
CA ALA A 129 8.39 -15.92 3.66
C ALA A 129 9.42 -15.47 2.61
N CYS A 130 9.76 -16.37 1.69
CA CYS A 130 10.85 -16.19 0.73
C CYS A 130 10.36 -15.58 -0.58
N ILE A 131 10.32 -14.25 -0.67
CA ILE A 131 10.04 -13.51 -1.92
C ILE A 131 11.34 -12.90 -2.44
N LEU A 132 11.79 -13.33 -3.61
CA LEU A 132 13.07 -12.95 -4.20
C LEU A 132 12.89 -11.88 -5.29
N LEU A 133 13.63 -10.78 -5.16
CA LEU A 133 13.64 -9.68 -6.13
C LEU A 133 14.56 -10.06 -7.31
N VAL A 134 13.97 -10.33 -8.48
CA VAL A 134 14.66 -11.03 -9.58
C VAL A 134 15.12 -10.13 -10.74
N ASP A 135 14.95 -8.82 -10.61
CA ASP A 135 15.25 -7.87 -11.68
C ASP A 135 16.44 -6.95 -11.41
N THR A 136 17.37 -7.39 -10.54
CA THR A 136 18.60 -6.63 -10.26
C THR A 136 19.52 -6.59 -11.48
N TYR A 137 19.62 -7.68 -12.22
CA TYR A 137 20.48 -7.81 -13.41
C TYR A 137 19.65 -8.16 -14.65
N ASP A 138 19.41 -9.44 -14.93
CA ASP A 138 18.56 -9.90 -16.04
C ASP A 138 17.47 -10.82 -15.48
N THR A 139 16.25 -10.34 -15.51
CA THR A 139 15.10 -11.03 -14.92
C THR A 139 14.93 -12.45 -15.42
N LEU A 140 15.00 -12.67 -16.75
CA LEU A 140 14.66 -13.96 -17.35
C LEU A 140 15.87 -14.89 -17.53
N LYS A 141 17.09 -14.33 -17.64
CA LYS A 141 18.30 -15.13 -17.84
C LYS A 141 19.04 -15.45 -16.55
N SER A 142 18.86 -14.64 -15.50
CA SER A 142 19.55 -14.77 -14.22
C SER A 142 18.56 -14.85 -13.05
N GLY A 143 17.74 -13.84 -12.81
CA GLY A 143 16.93 -13.71 -11.61
C GLY A 143 15.95 -14.86 -11.42
N VAL A 144 15.06 -15.10 -12.37
CA VAL A 144 14.07 -16.20 -12.27
C VAL A 144 14.74 -17.57 -12.23
N PRO A 145 15.76 -17.90 -13.07
CA PRO A 145 16.50 -19.16 -12.95
C PRO A 145 17.15 -19.38 -11.59
N ASN A 146 17.81 -18.35 -11.01
CA ASN A 146 18.42 -18.45 -9.69
C ASN A 146 17.36 -18.61 -8.57
N ALA A 147 16.21 -17.94 -8.66
CA ALA A 147 15.11 -18.13 -7.73
C ALA A 147 14.57 -19.57 -7.79
N ILE A 148 14.36 -20.12 -8.99
CA ILE A 148 13.94 -21.52 -9.20
C ILE A 148 14.95 -22.49 -8.60
N ARG A 149 16.24 -22.23 -8.79
CA ARG A 149 17.30 -23.05 -8.20
C ARG A 149 17.21 -23.08 -6.67
N VAL A 150 17.05 -21.91 -6.04
CA VAL A 150 16.92 -21.80 -4.57
C VAL A 150 15.66 -22.52 -4.08
N PHE A 151 14.52 -22.36 -4.73
CA PHE A 151 13.28 -23.06 -4.36
C PHE A 151 13.40 -24.58 -4.54
N THR A 152 14.14 -25.04 -5.53
CA THR A 152 14.42 -26.47 -5.73
C THR A 152 15.26 -27.01 -4.58
N GLU A 153 16.32 -26.34 -4.21
CA GLU A 153 17.18 -26.71 -3.07
C GLU A 153 16.40 -26.73 -1.74
N MET A 154 15.53 -25.72 -1.50
CA MET A 154 14.66 -25.70 -0.33
C MET A 154 13.73 -26.91 -0.29
N ARG A 155 13.10 -27.26 -1.41
CA ARG A 155 12.21 -28.42 -1.54
C ARG A 155 12.96 -29.73 -1.32
N GLU A 156 14.15 -29.90 -1.90
CA GLU A 156 15.00 -31.09 -1.72
C GLU A 156 15.51 -31.24 -0.28
N ALA A 157 15.75 -30.13 0.39
CA ALA A 157 16.10 -30.10 1.82
C ALA A 157 14.91 -30.33 2.76
N GLY A 158 13.70 -30.51 2.24
CA GLY A 158 12.48 -30.70 3.03
C GLY A 158 11.99 -29.45 3.74
N ILE A 159 12.44 -28.25 3.34
CA ILE A 159 11.99 -26.98 3.89
C ILE A 159 10.60 -26.65 3.31
N PRO A 160 9.58 -26.40 4.15
CA PRO A 160 8.24 -26.08 3.66
C PRO A 160 8.20 -24.75 2.92
N LEU A 161 7.76 -24.76 1.66
CA LEU A 161 7.51 -23.57 0.85
C LEU A 161 6.10 -23.04 1.16
N THR A 162 5.95 -22.27 2.24
CA THR A 162 4.64 -21.80 2.71
C THR A 162 4.21 -20.52 1.99
N PHE A 163 5.05 -19.50 1.98
CA PHE A 163 4.84 -18.26 1.24
C PHE A 163 6.15 -17.90 0.52
N TYR A 164 6.18 -18.14 -0.76
CA TYR A 164 7.39 -18.00 -1.58
C TYR A 164 7.05 -17.48 -2.98
N GLY A 165 8.02 -16.91 -3.65
CA GLY A 165 7.83 -16.41 -5.00
C GLY A 165 8.87 -15.38 -5.40
N ILE A 166 8.52 -14.59 -6.39
CA ILE A 166 9.39 -13.57 -6.98
C ILE A 166 8.76 -12.19 -6.92
N ARG A 167 9.61 -11.15 -6.96
CA ARG A 167 9.20 -9.77 -7.09
C ARG A 167 9.83 -9.13 -8.33
N LEU A 168 9.01 -8.42 -9.08
CA LEU A 168 9.37 -7.60 -10.24
C LEU A 168 9.19 -6.12 -9.86
N ASP A 169 10.21 -5.31 -10.06
CA ASP A 169 10.22 -3.88 -9.71
C ASP A 169 10.51 -2.98 -10.93
N SER A 170 10.77 -3.56 -12.10
CA SER A 170 11.15 -2.84 -13.32
C SER A 170 10.76 -3.56 -14.60
N GLY A 171 10.86 -2.85 -15.74
CA GLY A 171 10.60 -3.38 -17.06
C GLY A 171 9.11 -3.53 -17.41
N ASP A 172 8.81 -4.28 -18.46
CA ASP A 172 7.44 -4.59 -18.85
C ASP A 172 6.85 -5.68 -17.94
N LEU A 173 6.14 -5.25 -16.90
CA LEU A 173 5.59 -6.13 -15.87
C LEU A 173 4.58 -7.13 -16.44
N ALA A 174 3.81 -6.78 -17.49
CA ALA A 174 2.87 -7.71 -18.10
C ALA A 174 3.59 -8.83 -18.84
N TYR A 175 4.60 -8.48 -19.63
CA TYR A 175 5.42 -9.46 -20.35
C TYR A 175 6.24 -10.32 -19.40
N LEU A 176 6.97 -9.69 -18.48
CA LEU A 176 7.88 -10.39 -17.56
C LEU A 176 7.11 -11.35 -16.63
N SER A 177 5.95 -10.93 -16.10
CA SER A 177 5.15 -11.81 -15.23
C SER A 177 4.62 -13.04 -15.96
N LYS A 178 4.23 -12.93 -17.23
CA LYS A 178 3.80 -14.07 -18.04
C LYS A 178 4.95 -15.04 -18.31
N LYS A 179 6.13 -14.52 -18.64
CA LYS A 179 7.32 -15.34 -18.88
C LYS A 179 7.81 -16.02 -17.60
N ALA A 180 7.90 -15.27 -16.51
CA ALA A 180 8.29 -15.81 -15.21
C ALA A 180 7.31 -16.88 -14.72
N ARG A 181 5.98 -16.66 -14.88
CA ARG A 181 4.98 -17.67 -14.53
C ARG A 181 5.18 -18.97 -15.28
N LYS A 182 5.42 -18.89 -16.60
CA LYS A 182 5.70 -20.07 -17.40
C LYS A 182 6.94 -20.83 -16.90
N MET A 183 8.03 -20.11 -16.61
CA MET A 183 9.27 -20.72 -16.12
C MET A 183 9.06 -21.39 -14.74
N LEU A 184 8.32 -20.75 -13.84
CA LEU A 184 8.00 -21.29 -12.53
C LEU A 184 7.12 -22.54 -12.63
N ASP A 185 6.11 -22.54 -13.51
CA ASP A 185 5.23 -23.69 -13.75
C ASP A 185 5.99 -24.88 -14.32
N GLU A 186 6.86 -24.66 -15.33
CA GLU A 186 7.71 -25.68 -15.94
C GLU A 186 8.70 -26.29 -14.94
N ALA A 187 9.13 -25.51 -13.93
CA ALA A 187 9.99 -25.97 -12.84
C ALA A 187 9.23 -26.66 -11.69
N GLY A 188 7.90 -26.72 -11.75
CA GLY A 188 7.05 -27.37 -10.75
C GLY A 188 6.75 -26.50 -9.53
N PHE A 189 6.66 -25.16 -9.71
CA PHE A 189 6.30 -24.17 -8.69
C PHE A 189 5.05 -23.34 -9.09
N PRO A 190 3.90 -23.99 -9.35
CA PRO A 190 2.68 -23.29 -9.79
C PRO A 190 2.13 -22.33 -8.72
N ASP A 191 2.39 -22.61 -7.45
CA ASP A 191 1.89 -21.82 -6.30
C ASP A 191 2.80 -20.63 -5.94
N ALA A 192 3.95 -20.49 -6.60
CA ALA A 192 4.86 -19.38 -6.35
C ALA A 192 4.18 -18.03 -6.67
N VAL A 193 4.19 -17.11 -5.71
CA VAL A 193 3.63 -15.77 -5.87
C VAL A 193 4.47 -14.94 -6.84
N ILE A 194 3.83 -14.18 -7.71
CA ILE A 194 4.49 -13.11 -8.46
C ILE A 194 4.01 -11.78 -7.90
N SER A 195 4.90 -11.08 -7.22
CA SER A 195 4.68 -9.74 -6.69
C SER A 195 5.23 -8.69 -7.65
N ALA A 196 4.58 -7.54 -7.74
CA ALA A 196 5.11 -6.39 -8.47
C ALA A 196 5.13 -5.13 -7.62
N SER A 197 6.04 -4.24 -7.94
CA SER A 197 6.17 -2.90 -7.38
C SER A 197 6.65 -1.94 -8.47
N ASN A 198 6.94 -0.69 -8.14
CA ASN A 198 7.33 0.39 -9.05
C ASN A 198 6.15 1.27 -9.51
N ASP A 199 6.06 2.46 -8.93
CA ASP A 199 5.13 3.56 -9.27
C ASP A 199 3.69 3.12 -9.66
N LEU A 200 3.21 2.07 -9.00
CA LEU A 200 1.91 1.48 -9.23
C LEU A 200 0.80 2.40 -8.70
N ASP A 201 -0.29 2.44 -9.47
CA ASP A 201 -1.57 3.05 -9.08
C ASP A 201 -2.74 2.21 -9.60
N GLU A 202 -3.97 2.66 -9.32
CA GLU A 202 -5.19 1.97 -9.75
C GLU A 202 -5.28 1.83 -11.27
N TYR A 203 -4.79 2.81 -12.04
CA TYR A 203 -4.88 2.81 -13.50
C TYR A 203 -3.89 1.82 -14.12
N LEU A 204 -2.65 1.84 -13.63
CA LEU A 204 -1.62 0.92 -14.11
C LEU A 204 -1.95 -0.53 -13.73
N ILE A 205 -2.42 -0.77 -12.51
CA ILE A 205 -2.84 -2.11 -12.07
C ILE A 205 -3.99 -2.63 -12.94
N ASP A 206 -5.03 -1.82 -13.20
CA ASP A 206 -6.13 -2.23 -14.06
C ASP A 206 -5.65 -2.53 -15.49
N SER A 207 -4.80 -1.67 -16.06
CA SER A 207 -4.16 -1.89 -17.36
C SER A 207 -3.39 -3.20 -17.42
N LEU A 208 -2.55 -3.50 -16.41
CA LEU A 208 -1.80 -4.75 -16.32
C LEU A 208 -2.71 -5.98 -16.22
N LYS A 209 -3.82 -5.89 -15.46
CA LYS A 209 -4.84 -6.93 -15.38
C LYS A 209 -5.52 -7.17 -16.74
N VAL A 210 -5.89 -6.11 -17.46
CA VAL A 210 -6.46 -6.21 -18.81
C VAL A 210 -5.49 -6.86 -19.79
N GLN A 211 -4.19 -6.58 -19.68
CA GLN A 211 -3.14 -7.22 -20.44
C GLN A 211 -2.91 -8.70 -20.07
N GLY A 212 -3.58 -9.21 -19.05
CA GLY A 212 -3.47 -10.60 -18.60
C GLY A 212 -2.17 -10.92 -17.87
N CYS A 213 -1.60 -9.96 -17.12
CA CYS A 213 -0.44 -10.19 -16.26
C CYS A 213 -0.70 -11.33 -15.26
N LYS A 214 0.37 -11.93 -14.76
CA LYS A 214 0.32 -13.06 -13.80
C LYS A 214 0.75 -12.64 -12.39
N ILE A 215 0.57 -11.37 -12.11
CA ILE A 215 0.85 -10.77 -10.80
C ILE A 215 -0.35 -10.97 -9.89
N THR A 216 -0.10 -11.39 -8.65
CA THR A 216 -1.12 -11.66 -7.63
C THR A 216 -0.88 -10.92 -6.32
N SER A 217 0.19 -10.13 -6.25
CA SER A 217 0.55 -9.30 -5.10
C SER A 217 1.19 -8.00 -5.57
N TRP A 218 0.82 -6.87 -4.96
CA TRP A 218 1.20 -5.54 -5.42
C TRP A 218 1.76 -4.72 -4.27
N GLY A 219 2.98 -4.20 -4.45
CA GLY A 219 3.60 -3.25 -3.53
C GLY A 219 3.41 -1.82 -4.03
N VAL A 220 2.51 -1.07 -3.42
CA VAL A 220 2.16 0.29 -3.85
C VAL A 220 2.75 1.32 -2.88
N GLY A 221 3.50 2.26 -3.41
CA GLY A 221 4.26 3.23 -2.61
C GLY A 221 3.77 4.66 -2.78
N THR A 222 4.47 5.41 -3.63
CA THR A 222 4.34 6.86 -3.80
C THR A 222 2.89 7.30 -4.02
N HIS A 223 2.22 6.71 -5.00
CA HIS A 223 0.89 7.14 -5.41
C HIS A 223 -0.18 6.91 -4.33
N LEU A 224 0.00 5.86 -3.51
CA LEU A 224 -0.90 5.57 -2.41
C LEU A 224 -0.69 6.53 -1.24
N ILE A 225 0.55 6.61 -0.72
CA ILE A 225 0.84 7.34 0.53
C ILE A 225 0.75 8.86 0.38
N THR A 226 0.81 9.38 -0.83
CA THR A 226 0.64 10.81 -1.13
C THR A 226 -0.76 11.15 -1.61
N SER A 227 -1.64 10.17 -1.76
CA SER A 227 -2.93 10.34 -2.44
C SER A 227 -2.77 11.11 -3.76
N LYS A 228 -1.80 10.68 -4.58
CA LYS A 228 -1.50 11.34 -5.86
C LYS A 228 -2.81 11.51 -6.66
N ASP A 229 -2.90 12.59 -7.40
CA ASP A 229 -4.05 13.13 -8.15
C ASP A 229 -5.06 13.91 -7.30
N TRP A 230 -5.23 13.56 -6.01
CA TRP A 230 -6.12 14.24 -5.06
C TRP A 230 -5.40 14.43 -3.72
N PRO A 231 -4.42 15.35 -3.62
CA PRO A 231 -3.58 15.48 -2.42
C PRO A 231 -4.25 16.27 -1.30
N SER A 232 -5.39 16.90 -1.55
CA SER A 232 -6.13 17.69 -0.58
C SER A 232 -7.60 17.25 -0.48
N PHE A 233 -8.17 17.41 0.69
CA PHE A 233 -9.58 17.11 0.97
C PHE A 233 -10.27 18.36 1.50
N GLY A 234 -11.44 18.71 0.94
CA GLY A 234 -12.20 19.91 1.26
C GLY A 234 -13.08 19.78 2.51
N GLY A 235 -12.61 19.11 3.56
CA GLY A 235 -13.34 19.03 4.82
C GLY A 235 -13.46 20.41 5.49
N VAL A 236 -14.64 20.74 6.02
CA VAL A 236 -14.91 21.99 6.74
C VAL A 236 -15.46 21.71 8.13
N TYR A 237 -15.26 22.66 9.04
CA TYR A 237 -15.74 22.62 10.41
C TYR A 237 -16.61 23.85 10.64
N LYS A 238 -17.89 23.67 10.91
CA LYS A 238 -18.86 24.77 11.02
C LYS A 238 -19.62 24.71 12.33
N LEU A 239 -19.79 25.87 12.97
CA LEU A 239 -20.67 26.02 14.12
C LEU A 239 -22.13 25.81 13.66
N ALA A 240 -22.81 24.83 14.23
CA ALA A 240 -24.17 24.46 13.80
C ALA A 240 -25.26 24.79 14.82
N ALA A 241 -24.92 24.86 16.11
CA ALA A 241 -25.88 25.21 17.15
C ALA A 241 -25.19 25.83 18.39
N ILE A 242 -25.89 26.71 19.08
CA ILE A 242 -25.53 27.24 20.41
C ILE A 242 -26.74 27.00 21.34
N GLN A 243 -26.51 26.41 22.52
CA GLN A 243 -27.55 26.16 23.52
C GLN A 243 -28.79 25.49 22.91
N ASP A 244 -28.55 24.44 22.13
CA ASP A 244 -29.58 23.67 21.39
C ASP A 244 -30.39 24.49 20.36
N CYS A 245 -30.04 25.75 20.14
CA CYS A 245 -30.60 26.54 19.05
C CYS A 245 -29.79 26.34 17.79
N LEU A 246 -30.42 25.80 16.74
CA LEU A 246 -29.79 25.67 15.42
C LEU A 246 -29.47 27.03 14.82
N LEU A 247 -28.24 27.18 14.35
CA LEU A 247 -27.82 28.35 13.61
C LEU A 247 -27.97 28.09 12.11
N TYR A 248 -28.63 29.03 11.43
CA TYR A 248 -28.61 29.03 9.96
C TYR A 248 -27.25 29.62 9.55
N THR A 249 -26.31 28.76 9.23
CA THR A 249 -25.03 29.21 8.64
C THR A 249 -25.23 29.31 7.15
N SER A 250 -24.77 30.43 6.55
CA SER A 250 -24.72 30.60 5.10
C SER A 250 -24.00 29.41 4.47
N ASP A 251 -24.54 28.99 3.36
CA ASP A 251 -24.11 27.80 2.65
C ASP A 251 -22.62 27.85 2.35
N ALA A 252 -21.90 26.76 2.65
CA ALA A 252 -20.48 26.63 2.30
C ALA A 252 -20.24 26.62 0.78
N ALA A 253 -21.30 26.64 -0.02
CA ALA A 253 -21.25 26.72 -1.49
C ALA A 253 -20.88 28.11 -2.02
N ASP A 254 -20.97 29.15 -1.18
CA ASP A 254 -20.68 30.54 -1.61
C ASP A 254 -19.20 30.93 -1.45
N GLU A 255 -18.33 30.05 -0.96
CA GLU A 255 -16.90 30.31 -0.76
C GLU A 255 -15.96 29.49 -1.68
N LEU A 256 -16.47 28.94 -2.80
CA LEU A 256 -15.67 28.24 -3.80
C LEU A 256 -15.57 29.02 -5.11
#